data_33e29a3bcc657ef785595eaf90b0baf7
#
_entry.id   33e29a3bcc657ef785595eaf90b0baf7
#
_cell.length_a   1.000
_cell.length_b   1.000
_cell.length_c   1.000
_cell.angle_alpha   90.00
_cell.angle_beta   90.00
_cell.angle_gamma   90.00
#
_symmetry.space_group_name_H-M   'P 1'
#
loop_
_entity.id
_entity.type
_entity.pdbx_description
1 polymer ?
#
loop_
_entity_poly.entity_id
_entity_poly.type
_entity_poly.pdbx_seq_one_letter_code
_entity_poly.pdbx_strand_id
1 'polypeptide(L)'
;MKILIKYKNIYYTLILIAASLFFPLFYGHKGILPIDSFLIFNGGYNIFNGYYPFKDYWSITGPLLDYIQYFFFIIGKLSWISYVAHAAVFNLILCLFSFYFFLKIELKKEYSFLYALGISILGYGQTGTPFMDQHAFIFSYLSIGFLLLGIKFKKNQYWFFSSFLLIFSFFSKQIPSSYLAIFLFFFSFVYLFFYKKKFANILSFYIGGIFSLFIFATIFVLNKIPFGNFFTQYILYPLTIGDDRFERLSLSINNTVLQFKFLYLAIIPYLAIFYRSRTRK
;
A
#
# COMPACT_ATOMS: atom_id res chain seq x y z
N MET A 1 3.50 27.07 27.35
CA MET A 1 2.50 26.28 26.62
C MET A 1 3.00 25.77 25.25
N LYS A 2 3.56 26.58 24.35
CA LYS A 2 4.11 26.11 23.03
C LYS A 2 5.23 25.04 23.15
N ILE A 3 6.10 25.14 24.15
CA ILE A 3 7.19 24.19 24.39
C ILE A 3 6.64 22.81 24.81
N LEU A 4 5.69 22.75 25.76
CA LEU A 4 5.05 21.52 26.21
C LEU A 4 4.31 20.79 25.06
N ILE A 5 3.67 21.54 24.15
CA ILE A 5 3.00 20.98 22.97
C ILE A 5 4.02 20.34 22.01
N LYS A 6 5.21 20.95 21.86
CA LYS A 6 6.30 20.41 21.01
C LYS A 6 6.83 19.09 21.57
N TYR A 7 7.08 19.01 22.88
CA TYR A 7 7.54 17.78 23.53
C TYR A 7 6.51 16.66 23.45
N LYS A 8 5.22 16.94 23.68
CA LYS A 8 4.16 15.93 23.56
C LYS A 8 4.09 15.29 22.16
N ASN A 9 4.43 16.05 21.10
CA ASN A 9 4.53 15.50 19.73
C ASN A 9 5.67 14.50 19.59
N ILE A 10 6.80 14.79 20.22
CA ILE A 10 7.98 13.92 20.15
C ILE A 10 7.68 12.59 20.85
N TYR A 11 7.07 12.59 22.03
CA TYR A 11 6.69 11.36 22.74
C TYR A 11 5.77 10.47 21.92
N TYR A 12 4.71 11.02 21.33
CA TYR A 12 3.82 10.24 20.48
C TYR A 12 4.56 9.63 19.29
N THR A 13 5.42 10.41 18.63
CA THR A 13 6.21 9.91 17.50
C THR A 13 7.17 8.81 17.92
N LEU A 14 7.87 8.95 19.06
CA LEU A 14 8.78 7.93 19.58
C LEU A 14 8.05 6.62 19.93
N ILE A 15 6.88 6.70 20.58
CA ILE A 15 6.06 5.51 20.87
C ILE A 15 5.60 4.84 19.58
N LEU A 16 5.16 5.62 18.58
CA LEU A 16 4.73 5.08 17.30
C LEU A 16 5.89 4.40 16.56
N ILE A 17 7.08 4.97 16.58
CA ILE A 17 8.28 4.36 16.01
C ILE A 17 8.59 3.04 16.73
N ALA A 18 8.64 3.07 18.05
CA ALA A 18 8.93 1.87 18.84
C ALA A 18 7.90 0.75 18.59
N ALA A 19 6.62 1.07 18.65
CA ALA A 19 5.55 0.09 18.42
C ALA A 19 5.59 -0.48 17.00
N SER A 20 5.70 0.39 15.98
CA SER A 20 5.67 -0.05 14.58
C SER A 20 6.88 -0.91 14.17
N LEU A 21 8.01 -0.75 14.82
CA LEU A 21 9.17 -1.62 14.63
C LEU A 21 9.06 -2.90 15.50
N PHE A 22 8.64 -2.76 16.74
CA PHE A 22 8.59 -3.87 17.69
C PHE A 22 7.67 -5.01 17.23
N PHE A 23 6.44 -4.72 16.83
CA PHE A 23 5.47 -5.77 16.50
C PHE A 23 5.92 -6.68 15.34
N PRO A 24 6.32 -6.16 14.16
CA PRO A 24 6.82 -7.03 13.09
C PRO A 24 8.09 -7.77 13.48
N LEU A 25 9.05 -7.11 14.16
CA LEU A 25 10.27 -7.77 14.62
C LEU A 25 9.97 -8.91 15.60
N PHE A 26 9.04 -8.70 16.53
CA PHE A 26 8.64 -9.73 17.48
C PHE A 26 7.95 -10.91 16.80
N TYR A 27 6.94 -10.65 15.96
CA TYR A 27 6.19 -11.73 15.31
C TYR A 27 7.00 -12.45 14.23
N GLY A 28 7.84 -11.73 13.48
CA GLY A 28 8.72 -12.30 12.47
C GLY A 28 9.74 -13.29 13.01
N HIS A 29 10.01 -13.28 14.34
CA HIS A 29 10.88 -14.26 15.01
C HIS A 29 10.11 -15.34 15.78
N LYS A 30 8.77 -15.30 15.82
CA LYS A 30 7.96 -16.31 16.52
C LYS A 30 7.64 -17.55 15.70
N GLY A 31 7.63 -17.41 14.39
CA GLY A 31 7.31 -18.50 13.49
C GLY A 31 7.29 -18.06 12.04
N ILE A 32 7.15 -19.04 11.17
CA ILE A 32 7.08 -18.83 9.72
C ILE A 32 5.69 -19.25 9.28
N LEU A 33 4.97 -18.32 8.62
CA LEU A 33 3.77 -18.69 7.89
C LEU A 33 4.18 -19.52 6.66
N PRO A 34 3.64 -20.71 6.48
CA PRO A 34 4.03 -21.57 5.36
C PRO A 34 3.68 -20.92 4.01
N ILE A 35 4.42 -21.32 2.98
CA ILE A 35 4.22 -21.06 1.56
C ILE A 35 4.49 -19.60 1.15
N ASP A 36 3.63 -18.66 1.50
CA ASP A 36 3.70 -17.31 0.95
C ASP A 36 4.79 -16.43 1.59
N SER A 37 5.20 -16.77 2.83
CA SER A 37 6.23 -15.99 3.55
C SER A 37 7.61 -16.04 2.89
N PHE A 38 7.93 -17.09 2.12
CA PHE A 38 9.23 -17.22 1.48
C PHE A 38 9.29 -16.68 0.05
N LEU A 39 8.16 -16.38 -0.57
CA LEU A 39 8.14 -15.89 -1.96
C LEU A 39 9.01 -14.65 -2.11
N ILE A 40 8.83 -13.66 -1.25
CA ILE A 40 9.56 -12.40 -1.31
C ILE A 40 11.02 -12.58 -0.86
N PHE A 41 11.29 -13.45 0.14
CA PHE A 41 12.65 -13.80 0.50
C PHE A 41 13.38 -14.40 -0.69
N ASN A 42 12.77 -15.40 -1.35
CA ASN A 42 13.34 -16.08 -2.49
C ASN A 42 13.50 -15.14 -3.70
N GLY A 43 12.54 -14.28 -3.98
CA GLY A 43 12.65 -13.26 -5.03
C GLY A 43 13.83 -12.31 -4.80
N GLY A 44 13.97 -11.77 -3.57
CA GLY A 44 15.11 -10.94 -3.21
C GLY A 44 16.45 -11.68 -3.25
N TYR A 45 16.47 -12.97 -2.84
CA TYR A 45 17.64 -13.85 -2.94
C TYR A 45 18.04 -14.10 -4.40
N ASN A 46 17.08 -14.36 -5.28
CA ASN A 46 17.35 -14.56 -6.71
C ASN A 46 17.99 -13.31 -7.31
N ILE A 47 17.43 -12.11 -7.06
CA ILE A 47 18.01 -10.87 -7.57
C ILE A 47 19.41 -10.62 -6.98
N PHE A 48 19.64 -10.96 -5.71
CA PHE A 48 20.95 -10.86 -5.07
C PHE A 48 22.00 -11.72 -5.77
N ASN A 49 21.60 -12.86 -6.37
CA ASN A 49 22.46 -13.75 -7.15
C ASN A 49 22.42 -13.46 -8.66
N GLY A 50 21.82 -12.36 -9.11
CA GLY A 50 21.78 -11.94 -10.51
C GLY A 50 20.68 -12.60 -11.36
N TYR A 51 19.69 -13.26 -10.73
CA TYR A 51 18.53 -13.83 -11.42
C TYR A 51 17.34 -12.89 -11.30
N TYR A 52 16.68 -12.58 -12.41
CA TYR A 52 15.64 -11.57 -12.45
C TYR A 52 14.26 -12.16 -12.73
N PRO A 53 13.17 -11.60 -12.11
CA PRO A 53 11.81 -12.05 -12.36
C PRO A 53 11.45 -11.91 -13.83
N PHE A 54 10.56 -12.77 -14.32
CA PHE A 54 10.07 -12.83 -15.70
C PHE A 54 11.12 -13.22 -16.75
N LYS A 55 12.40 -13.25 -16.41
CA LYS A 55 13.50 -13.64 -17.26
C LYS A 55 14.07 -14.98 -16.84
N ASP A 56 14.55 -15.06 -15.62
CA ASP A 56 15.30 -16.21 -15.10
C ASP A 56 14.44 -17.12 -14.22
N TYR A 57 13.32 -16.59 -13.69
CA TYR A 57 12.34 -17.37 -12.97
C TYR A 57 10.91 -16.87 -13.22
N TRP A 58 9.94 -17.79 -13.10
CA TRP A 58 8.53 -17.48 -13.24
C TRP A 58 8.04 -16.66 -12.06
N SER A 59 7.38 -15.55 -12.32
CA SER A 59 6.82 -14.69 -11.28
C SER A 59 5.40 -14.25 -11.62
N ILE A 60 4.46 -14.63 -10.77
CA ILE A 60 3.06 -14.18 -10.83
C ILE A 60 2.77 -13.12 -9.76
N THR A 61 3.73 -12.87 -8.88
CA THR A 61 3.67 -11.89 -7.79
C THR A 61 4.35 -10.60 -8.21
N GLY A 62 4.11 -9.53 -7.45
CA GLY A 62 4.64 -8.22 -7.79
C GLY A 62 6.16 -8.15 -7.72
N PRO A 63 6.83 -7.80 -8.83
CA PRO A 63 8.28 -7.74 -8.89
C PRO A 63 8.88 -6.66 -7.96
N LEU A 64 8.10 -5.66 -7.57
CA LEU A 64 8.55 -4.59 -6.70
C LEU A 64 9.11 -5.11 -5.38
N LEU A 65 8.43 -6.10 -4.78
CA LEU A 65 8.82 -6.61 -3.47
C LEU A 65 10.14 -7.37 -3.51
N ASP A 66 10.41 -8.08 -4.62
CA ASP A 66 11.68 -8.77 -4.84
C ASP A 66 12.83 -7.76 -4.87
N TYR A 67 12.66 -6.63 -5.57
CA TYR A 67 13.67 -5.55 -5.61
C TYR A 67 13.82 -4.83 -4.28
N ILE A 68 12.72 -4.59 -3.55
CA ILE A 68 12.80 -4.00 -2.21
C ILE A 68 13.53 -4.96 -1.26
N GLN A 69 13.22 -6.25 -1.29
CA GLN A 69 13.90 -7.24 -0.45
C GLN A 69 15.38 -7.36 -0.80
N TYR A 70 15.73 -7.34 -2.07
CA TYR A 70 17.11 -7.28 -2.52
C TYR A 70 17.86 -6.08 -1.91
N PHE A 71 17.23 -4.90 -1.88
CA PHE A 71 17.80 -3.72 -1.25
C PHE A 71 18.08 -3.93 0.26
N PHE A 72 17.15 -4.58 0.98
CA PHE A 72 17.37 -4.93 2.38
C PHE A 72 18.51 -5.94 2.55
N PHE A 73 18.69 -6.87 1.61
CA PHE A 73 19.81 -7.82 1.66
C PHE A 73 21.17 -7.15 1.36
N ILE A 74 21.22 -6.14 0.51
CA ILE A 74 22.44 -5.35 0.29
C ILE A 74 22.87 -4.66 1.60
N ILE A 75 21.93 -4.03 2.32
CA ILE A 75 22.23 -3.26 3.53
C ILE A 75 22.52 -4.18 4.73
N GLY A 76 21.64 -5.14 4.98
CA GLY A 76 21.66 -5.96 6.19
C GLY A 76 22.19 -7.39 5.98
N LYS A 77 22.83 -7.65 4.85
CA LYS A 77 23.29 -8.98 4.40
C LYS A 77 22.11 -9.94 4.17
N LEU A 78 22.40 -11.08 3.59
CA LEU A 78 21.42 -12.15 3.38
C LEU A 78 21.11 -12.83 4.72
N SER A 79 20.10 -12.35 5.41
CA SER A 79 19.73 -12.79 6.75
C SER A 79 18.25 -12.67 7.02
N TRP A 80 17.75 -13.46 7.99
CA TRP A 80 16.37 -13.39 8.43
C TRP A 80 16.00 -12.02 9.04
N ILE A 81 16.94 -11.41 9.76
CA ILE A 81 16.72 -10.07 10.34
C ILE A 81 16.51 -9.01 9.25
N SER A 82 17.23 -9.08 8.12
CA SER A 82 17.05 -8.19 6.98
C SER A 82 15.67 -8.38 6.34
N TYR A 83 15.17 -9.61 6.34
CA TYR A 83 13.84 -9.93 5.84
C TYR A 83 12.73 -9.36 6.72
N VAL A 84 12.82 -9.56 8.02
CA VAL A 84 11.85 -9.02 8.98
C VAL A 84 11.93 -7.50 9.07
N ALA A 85 13.14 -6.93 8.96
CA ALA A 85 13.34 -5.47 8.92
C ALA A 85 12.60 -4.80 7.76
N HIS A 86 12.49 -5.47 6.62
CA HIS A 86 11.68 -4.98 5.49
C HIS A 86 10.22 -4.74 5.93
N ALA A 87 9.57 -5.73 6.53
CA ALA A 87 8.20 -5.56 7.05
C ALA A 87 8.10 -4.47 8.11
N ALA A 88 9.07 -4.41 9.03
CA ALA A 88 9.09 -3.42 10.11
C ALA A 88 9.20 -1.99 9.59
N VAL A 89 10.05 -1.74 8.59
CA VAL A 89 10.21 -0.42 7.97
C VAL A 89 8.93 0.00 7.25
N PHE A 90 8.28 -0.91 6.52
CA PHE A 90 7.01 -0.58 5.85
C PHE A 90 5.86 -0.36 6.84
N ASN A 91 5.82 -1.11 7.94
CA ASN A 91 4.89 -0.83 9.03
C ASN A 91 5.13 0.55 9.66
N LEU A 92 6.40 0.95 9.83
CA LEU A 92 6.77 2.26 10.30
C LEU A 92 6.29 3.37 9.35
N ILE A 93 6.50 3.20 8.05
CA ILE A 93 6.03 4.14 7.01
C ILE A 93 4.50 4.28 7.10
N LEU A 94 3.77 3.18 7.16
CA LEU A 94 2.32 3.17 7.28
C LEU A 94 1.85 3.91 8.54
N CYS A 95 2.47 3.61 9.68
CA CYS A 95 2.13 4.22 10.97
C CYS A 95 2.37 5.73 10.99
N LEU A 96 3.57 6.16 10.60
CA LEU A 96 3.93 7.58 10.62
C LEU A 96 3.14 8.39 9.58
N PHE A 97 2.89 7.82 8.39
CA PHE A 97 2.03 8.45 7.41
C PHE A 97 0.60 8.61 7.95
N SER A 98 0.05 7.57 8.59
CA SER A 98 -1.29 7.62 9.17
C SER A 98 -1.41 8.72 10.24
N PHE A 99 -0.43 8.81 11.13
CA PHE A 99 -0.37 9.86 12.14
C PHE A 99 -0.33 11.26 11.50
N TYR A 100 0.57 11.45 10.53
CA TYR A 100 0.65 12.70 9.77
C TYR A 100 -0.64 13.02 9.04
N PHE A 101 -1.24 12.04 8.35
CA PHE A 101 -2.48 12.18 7.59
C PHE A 101 -3.64 12.62 8.50
N PHE A 102 -3.83 11.94 9.64
CA PHE A 102 -4.89 12.27 10.59
C PHE A 102 -4.74 13.69 11.15
N LEU A 103 -3.52 14.10 11.48
CA LEU A 103 -3.25 15.48 11.89
C LEU A 103 -3.58 16.50 10.78
N LYS A 104 -3.26 16.17 9.52
CA LYS A 104 -3.55 17.05 8.38
C LYS A 104 -5.03 17.18 8.04
N ILE A 105 -5.81 16.16 8.33
CA ILE A 105 -7.29 16.25 8.21
C ILE A 105 -7.95 16.83 9.48
N GLU A 106 -7.14 17.38 10.40
CA GLU A 106 -7.58 18.10 11.60
C GLU A 106 -8.22 17.23 12.70
N LEU A 107 -7.89 15.93 12.69
CA LEU A 107 -8.26 15.07 13.79
C LEU A 107 -7.47 15.47 15.05
N LYS A 108 -8.11 15.41 16.23
CA LYS A 108 -7.44 15.68 17.51
C LYS A 108 -6.22 14.76 17.65
N LYS A 109 -5.14 15.31 18.18
CA LYS A 109 -3.84 14.66 18.23
C LYS A 109 -3.84 13.33 18.98
N GLU A 110 -4.58 13.25 20.07
CA GLU A 110 -4.76 12.04 20.87
C GLU A 110 -5.41 10.93 20.05
N TYR A 111 -6.46 11.24 19.30
CA TYR A 111 -7.10 10.28 18.38
C TYR A 111 -6.21 9.92 17.21
N SER A 112 -5.49 10.90 16.64
CA SER A 112 -4.50 10.63 15.59
C SER A 112 -3.43 9.64 16.05
N PHE A 113 -2.95 9.80 17.29
CA PHE A 113 -2.01 8.88 17.91
C PHE A 113 -2.61 7.49 18.12
N LEU A 114 -3.81 7.39 18.72
CA LEU A 114 -4.45 6.11 19.00
C LEU A 114 -4.75 5.32 17.71
N TYR A 115 -5.26 5.99 16.67
CA TYR A 115 -5.50 5.32 15.39
C TYR A 115 -4.21 4.88 14.71
N ALA A 116 -3.17 5.71 14.71
CA ALA A 116 -1.87 5.33 14.16
C ALA A 116 -1.23 4.18 14.94
N LEU A 117 -1.38 4.15 16.26
CA LEU A 117 -0.94 3.03 17.11
C LEU A 117 -1.69 1.75 16.77
N GLY A 118 -3.02 1.80 16.64
CA GLY A 118 -3.82 0.66 16.20
C GLY A 118 -3.38 0.13 14.84
N ILE A 119 -3.11 1.03 13.88
CA ILE A 119 -2.57 0.67 12.56
C ILE A 119 -1.19 0.01 12.69
N SER A 120 -0.32 0.50 13.57
CA SER A 120 1.02 -0.08 13.75
C SER A 120 0.98 -1.50 14.34
N ILE A 121 -0.01 -1.80 15.17
CA ILE A 121 -0.21 -3.14 15.75
C ILE A 121 -0.76 -4.12 14.71
N LEU A 122 -1.70 -3.65 13.88
CA LEU A 122 -2.43 -4.50 12.93
C LEU A 122 -1.76 -4.62 11.56
N GLY A 123 -0.90 -3.68 11.17
CA GLY A 123 -0.35 -3.59 9.83
C GLY A 123 0.46 -4.82 9.40
N TYR A 124 1.46 -5.19 10.18
CA TYR A 124 2.27 -6.40 9.99
C TYR A 124 2.32 -7.31 11.21
N GLY A 125 1.47 -7.07 12.20
CA GLY A 125 1.51 -7.76 13.48
C GLY A 125 1.30 -9.26 13.40
N GLN A 126 0.62 -9.77 12.38
CA GLN A 126 0.29 -11.20 12.28
C GLN A 126 1.43 -12.05 11.72
N THR A 127 2.17 -11.54 10.74
CA THR A 127 3.19 -12.29 10.03
C THR A 127 4.61 -11.88 10.41
N GLY A 128 4.81 -10.59 10.65
CA GLY A 128 6.12 -9.99 10.89
C GLY A 128 7.10 -10.11 9.72
N THR A 129 6.67 -10.69 8.59
CA THR A 129 7.45 -10.86 7.37
C THR A 129 6.80 -10.12 6.21
N PRO A 130 7.56 -9.67 5.19
CA PRO A 130 6.99 -9.01 4.04
C PRO A 130 5.97 -9.88 3.33
N PHE A 131 4.84 -9.28 2.96
CA PHE A 131 3.76 -9.97 2.27
C PHE A 131 3.16 -9.06 1.20
N MET A 132 2.86 -9.63 0.03
CA MET A 132 2.45 -8.84 -1.13
C MET A 132 1.13 -8.09 -0.92
N ASP A 133 0.17 -8.70 -0.22
CA ASP A 133 -1.12 -8.06 0.08
C ASP A 133 -0.96 -6.85 0.99
N GLN A 134 -0.13 -6.96 2.03
CA GLN A 134 0.15 -5.85 2.94
C GLN A 134 0.85 -4.70 2.22
N HIS A 135 1.82 -4.98 1.35
CA HIS A 135 2.48 -3.92 0.57
C HIS A 135 1.52 -3.26 -0.41
N ALA A 136 0.72 -4.05 -1.15
CA ALA A 136 -0.29 -3.50 -2.02
C ALA A 136 -1.30 -2.64 -1.25
N PHE A 137 -1.73 -3.08 -0.06
CA PHE A 137 -2.56 -2.29 0.84
C PHE A 137 -1.85 -1.02 1.30
N ILE A 138 -0.59 -1.09 1.77
CA ILE A 138 0.17 0.07 2.25
C ILE A 138 0.28 1.12 1.14
N PHE A 139 0.74 0.74 -0.04
CA PHE A 139 0.88 1.68 -1.16
C PHE A 139 -0.47 2.24 -1.63
N SER A 140 -1.55 1.43 -1.64
CA SER A 140 -2.90 1.89 -1.94
C SER A 140 -3.40 2.90 -0.90
N TYR A 141 -3.20 2.62 0.38
CA TYR A 141 -3.58 3.49 1.49
C TYR A 141 -2.85 4.83 1.42
N LEU A 142 -1.53 4.79 1.21
CA LEU A 142 -0.71 5.98 1.00
C LEU A 142 -1.18 6.78 -0.22
N SER A 143 -1.48 6.11 -1.33
CA SER A 143 -1.99 6.71 -2.56
C SER A 143 -3.29 7.48 -2.32
N ILE A 144 -4.29 6.83 -1.69
CA ILE A 144 -5.57 7.46 -1.33
C ILE A 144 -5.36 8.62 -0.36
N GLY A 145 -4.53 8.43 0.66
CA GLY A 145 -4.21 9.48 1.63
C GLY A 145 -3.60 10.71 0.97
N PHE A 146 -2.64 10.53 0.07
CA PHE A 146 -2.07 11.63 -0.72
C PHE A 146 -3.10 12.29 -1.65
N LEU A 147 -3.99 11.52 -2.28
CA LEU A 147 -5.07 12.08 -3.10
C LEU A 147 -5.97 13.00 -2.26
N LEU A 148 -6.41 12.54 -1.10
CA LEU A 148 -7.26 13.32 -0.19
C LEU A 148 -6.55 14.60 0.28
N LEU A 149 -5.25 14.52 0.62
CA LEU A 149 -4.44 15.69 0.94
C LEU A 149 -4.30 16.64 -0.28
N GLY A 150 -4.18 16.07 -1.47
CA GLY A 150 -4.11 16.80 -2.73
C GLY A 150 -5.39 17.60 -3.00
N ILE A 151 -6.54 17.00 -2.75
CA ILE A 151 -7.85 17.66 -2.86
C ILE A 151 -7.98 18.76 -1.80
N LYS A 152 -7.66 18.45 -0.53
CA LYS A 152 -7.78 19.40 0.59
C LYS A 152 -6.85 20.60 0.44
N PHE A 153 -5.56 20.38 0.17
CA PHE A 153 -4.54 21.43 0.15
C PHE A 153 -4.26 22.00 -1.24
N LYS A 154 -4.84 21.42 -2.30
CA LYS A 154 -4.67 21.86 -3.70
C LYS A 154 -3.21 21.92 -4.16
N LYS A 155 -2.36 20.99 -3.66
CA LYS A 155 -0.93 20.92 -3.98
C LYS A 155 -0.64 19.79 -4.97
N ASN A 156 0.03 20.14 -6.07
CA ASN A 156 0.36 19.22 -7.16
C ASN A 156 1.20 18.02 -6.69
N GLN A 157 2.14 18.23 -5.76
CA GLN A 157 2.99 17.16 -5.23
C GLN A 157 2.20 16.00 -4.63
N TYR A 158 1.07 16.26 -3.96
CA TYR A 158 0.24 15.20 -3.40
C TYR A 158 -0.47 14.37 -4.48
N TRP A 159 -0.87 15.01 -5.57
CA TRP A 159 -1.42 14.32 -6.74
C TRP A 159 -0.38 13.45 -7.42
N PHE A 160 0.85 13.96 -7.58
CA PHE A 160 1.98 13.18 -8.09
C PHE A 160 2.24 11.93 -7.25
N PHE A 161 2.41 12.08 -5.93
CA PHE A 161 2.68 10.93 -5.05
C PHE A 161 1.51 9.95 -4.98
N SER A 162 0.27 10.40 -5.15
CA SER A 162 -0.88 9.51 -5.19
C SER A 162 -0.74 8.49 -6.33
N SER A 163 -0.60 8.92 -7.57
CA SER A 163 -0.49 8.00 -8.71
C SER A 163 0.83 7.23 -8.73
N PHE A 164 1.93 7.86 -8.29
CA PHE A 164 3.23 7.21 -8.16
C PHE A 164 3.14 5.95 -7.27
N LEU A 165 2.55 6.09 -6.09
CA LEU A 165 2.37 4.98 -5.13
C LEU A 165 1.30 3.99 -5.59
N LEU A 166 0.31 4.44 -6.37
CA LEU A 166 -0.69 3.56 -6.95
C LEU A 166 -0.06 2.54 -7.91
N ILE A 167 0.89 2.96 -8.74
CA ILE A 167 1.65 2.07 -9.61
C ILE A 167 2.53 1.13 -8.78
N PHE A 168 3.15 1.60 -7.69
CA PHE A 168 3.88 0.73 -6.76
C PHE A 168 2.96 -0.32 -6.11
N SER A 169 1.72 0.06 -5.77
CA SER A 169 0.71 -0.89 -5.30
C SER A 169 0.45 -1.98 -6.35
N PHE A 170 0.25 -1.59 -7.61
CA PHE A 170 0.04 -2.54 -8.70
C PHE A 170 1.23 -3.48 -8.90
N PHE A 171 2.47 -2.98 -8.86
CA PHE A 171 3.68 -3.80 -8.94
C PHE A 171 4.00 -4.59 -7.67
N SER A 172 3.27 -4.37 -6.57
CA SER A 172 3.29 -5.23 -5.39
C SER A 172 2.34 -6.42 -5.55
N LYS A 173 1.11 -6.16 -6.00
CA LYS A 173 0.10 -7.17 -6.33
C LYS A 173 -0.94 -6.59 -7.29
N GLN A 174 -1.29 -7.35 -8.32
CA GLN A 174 -2.22 -6.88 -9.36
C GLN A 174 -3.62 -6.59 -8.80
N ILE A 175 -4.15 -7.52 -8.01
CA ILE A 175 -5.49 -7.44 -7.41
C ILE A 175 -5.34 -7.30 -5.89
N PRO A 176 -5.99 -6.33 -5.24
CA PRO A 176 -7.02 -5.41 -5.77
C PRO A 176 -6.50 -4.09 -6.37
N SER A 177 -5.18 -3.90 -6.49
CA SER A 177 -4.57 -2.63 -6.87
C SER A 177 -5.01 -2.13 -8.25
N SER A 178 -5.24 -3.03 -9.22
CA SER A 178 -5.72 -2.67 -10.56
C SER A 178 -7.12 -2.05 -10.52
N TYR A 179 -8.03 -2.58 -9.70
CA TYR A 179 -9.38 -2.00 -9.54
C TYR A 179 -9.32 -0.59 -8.95
N LEU A 180 -8.48 -0.41 -7.94
CA LEU A 180 -8.25 0.91 -7.36
C LEU A 180 -7.62 1.86 -8.39
N ALA A 181 -6.67 1.39 -9.20
CA ALA A 181 -6.05 2.18 -10.24
C ALA A 181 -7.07 2.66 -11.27
N ILE A 182 -7.89 1.77 -11.80
CA ILE A 182 -8.97 2.10 -12.75
C ILE A 182 -9.93 3.11 -12.12
N PHE A 183 -10.35 2.89 -10.87
CA PHE A 183 -11.23 3.80 -10.16
C PHE A 183 -10.62 5.20 -9.99
N LEU A 184 -9.35 5.30 -9.54
CA LEU A 184 -8.71 6.60 -9.30
C LEU A 184 -8.39 7.34 -10.60
N PHE A 185 -8.01 6.63 -11.67
CA PHE A 185 -7.85 7.24 -12.99
C PHE A 185 -9.19 7.80 -13.51
N PHE A 186 -10.27 7.03 -13.43
CA PHE A 186 -11.60 7.50 -13.79
C PHE A 186 -12.05 8.68 -12.91
N PHE A 187 -11.89 8.58 -11.59
CA PHE A 187 -12.19 9.66 -10.65
C PHE A 187 -11.41 10.94 -10.99
N SER A 188 -10.13 10.84 -11.33
CA SER A 188 -9.32 12.01 -11.68
C SER A 188 -9.87 12.72 -12.92
N PHE A 189 -10.36 11.97 -13.91
CA PHE A 189 -10.98 12.48 -15.11
C PHE A 189 -12.32 13.18 -14.81
N VAL A 190 -13.19 12.54 -14.02
CA VAL A 190 -14.46 13.13 -13.56
C VAL A 190 -14.21 14.40 -12.74
N TYR A 191 -13.22 14.37 -11.86
CA TYR A 191 -12.84 15.54 -11.06
C TYR A 191 -12.40 16.71 -11.94
N LEU A 192 -11.67 16.47 -13.01
CA LEU A 192 -11.30 17.51 -13.99
C LEU A 192 -12.52 18.12 -14.66
N PHE A 193 -13.50 17.28 -15.02
CA PHE A 193 -14.73 17.76 -15.67
C PHE A 193 -15.51 18.74 -14.81
N PHE A 194 -15.65 18.46 -13.51
CA PHE A 194 -16.35 19.33 -12.57
C PHE A 194 -15.51 20.52 -12.09
N TYR A 195 -14.18 20.40 -12.07
CA TYR A 195 -13.26 21.38 -11.50
C TYR A 195 -12.17 21.80 -12.49
N LYS A 196 -12.56 22.39 -13.64
CA LYS A 196 -11.67 22.78 -14.76
C LYS A 196 -10.42 23.56 -14.34
N LYS A 197 -10.47 24.36 -13.26
CA LYS A 197 -9.33 25.13 -12.72
C LYS A 197 -8.23 24.26 -12.06
N LYS A 198 -8.36 22.94 -12.09
CA LYS A 198 -7.45 22.00 -11.43
C LYS A 198 -6.64 21.14 -12.40
N PHE A 199 -6.50 21.59 -13.63
CA PHE A 199 -5.75 20.87 -14.68
C PHE A 199 -4.33 20.50 -14.23
N ALA A 200 -3.59 21.42 -13.59
CA ALA A 200 -2.23 21.15 -13.10
C ALA A 200 -2.16 20.01 -12.07
N ASN A 201 -3.18 19.88 -11.21
CA ASN A 201 -3.25 18.77 -10.25
C ASN A 201 -3.41 17.42 -10.96
N ILE A 202 -4.32 17.37 -11.94
CA ILE A 202 -4.59 16.16 -12.72
C ILE A 202 -3.38 15.82 -13.60
N LEU A 203 -2.75 16.80 -14.22
CA LEU A 203 -1.50 16.60 -14.96
C LEU A 203 -0.42 16.01 -14.05
N SER A 204 -0.26 16.53 -12.83
CA SER A 204 0.69 15.99 -11.85
C SER A 204 0.36 14.55 -11.46
N PHE A 205 -0.92 14.17 -11.37
CA PHE A 205 -1.34 12.80 -11.14
C PHE A 205 -0.88 11.89 -12.29
N TYR A 206 -1.12 12.24 -13.54
CA TYR A 206 -0.66 11.42 -14.67
C TYR A 206 0.87 11.38 -14.78
N ILE A 207 1.57 12.49 -14.53
CA ILE A 207 3.04 12.52 -14.52
C ILE A 207 3.60 11.58 -13.45
N GLY A 208 3.02 11.53 -12.24
CA GLY A 208 3.46 10.61 -11.18
C GLY A 208 3.33 9.16 -11.58
N GLY A 209 2.22 8.77 -12.22
CA GLY A 209 2.02 7.41 -12.73
C GLY A 209 3.00 7.05 -13.84
N ILE A 210 3.18 7.93 -14.84
CA ILE A 210 4.13 7.73 -15.94
C ILE A 210 5.56 7.63 -15.41
N PHE A 211 5.94 8.48 -14.46
CA PHE A 211 7.28 8.44 -13.86
C PHE A 211 7.55 7.12 -13.13
N SER A 212 6.55 6.60 -12.41
CA SER A 212 6.65 5.29 -11.76
C SER A 212 6.80 4.16 -12.78
N LEU A 213 5.99 4.16 -13.86
CA LEU A 213 6.12 3.19 -14.96
C LEU A 213 7.49 3.28 -15.64
N PHE A 214 8.03 4.49 -15.81
CA PHE A 214 9.36 4.70 -16.38
C PHE A 214 10.46 4.07 -15.53
N ILE A 215 10.36 4.14 -14.18
CA ILE A 215 11.30 3.46 -13.28
C ILE A 215 11.28 1.95 -13.54
N PHE A 216 10.11 1.31 -13.60
CA PHE A 216 10.01 -0.13 -13.86
C PHE A 216 10.50 -0.49 -15.26
N ALA A 217 10.15 0.30 -16.27
CA ALA A 217 10.65 0.09 -17.63
C ALA A 217 12.19 0.16 -17.68
N THR A 218 12.79 1.12 -16.98
CA THR A 218 14.24 1.26 -16.87
C THR A 218 14.86 0.03 -16.21
N ILE A 219 14.29 -0.44 -15.08
CA ILE A 219 14.76 -1.66 -14.42
C ILE A 219 14.70 -2.86 -15.38
N PHE A 220 13.63 -3.02 -16.15
CA PHE A 220 13.45 -4.13 -17.09
C PHE A 220 14.48 -4.06 -18.23
N VAL A 221 14.71 -2.88 -18.79
CA VAL A 221 15.70 -2.70 -19.86
C VAL A 221 17.12 -2.98 -19.37
N LEU A 222 17.51 -2.43 -18.21
CA LEU A 222 18.84 -2.61 -17.63
C LEU A 222 19.13 -4.09 -17.32
N ASN A 223 18.13 -4.84 -16.83
CA ASN A 223 18.26 -6.25 -16.50
C ASN A 223 17.92 -7.19 -17.67
N LYS A 224 17.64 -6.64 -18.86
CA LYS A 224 17.27 -7.38 -20.08
C LYS A 224 16.07 -8.32 -19.85
N ILE A 225 15.06 -7.84 -19.11
CA ILE A 225 13.82 -8.58 -18.85
C ILE A 225 12.89 -8.42 -20.06
N PRO A 226 12.43 -9.52 -20.70
CA PRO A 226 11.53 -9.43 -21.84
C PRO A 226 10.15 -8.90 -21.40
N PHE A 227 9.68 -7.81 -22.00
CA PHE A 227 8.35 -7.26 -21.72
C PHE A 227 7.22 -8.24 -22.01
N GLY A 228 7.39 -9.09 -23.03
CA GLY A 228 6.42 -10.14 -23.36
C GLY A 228 6.24 -11.13 -22.20
N ASN A 229 7.33 -11.55 -21.56
CA ASN A 229 7.27 -12.46 -20.41
C ASN A 229 6.57 -11.81 -19.22
N PHE A 230 6.88 -10.54 -18.92
CA PHE A 230 6.17 -9.79 -17.90
C PHE A 230 4.67 -9.74 -18.19
N PHE A 231 4.29 -9.41 -19.42
CA PHE A 231 2.87 -9.34 -19.79
C PHE A 231 2.18 -10.69 -19.65
N THR A 232 2.81 -11.77 -20.13
CA THR A 232 2.27 -13.13 -20.03
C THR A 232 2.14 -13.59 -18.59
N GLN A 233 3.21 -13.45 -17.79
CA GLN A 233 3.24 -14.01 -16.42
C GLN A 233 2.48 -13.16 -15.42
N TYR A 234 2.55 -11.82 -15.56
CA TYR A 234 2.00 -10.90 -14.55
C TYR A 234 0.59 -10.39 -14.89
N ILE A 235 0.22 -10.34 -16.18
CA ILE A 235 -1.09 -9.84 -16.60
C ILE A 235 -1.99 -10.99 -17.07
N LEU A 236 -1.56 -11.74 -18.08
CA LEU A 236 -2.44 -12.74 -18.71
C LEU A 236 -2.67 -13.96 -17.83
N TYR A 237 -1.62 -14.53 -17.26
CA TYR A 237 -1.74 -15.74 -16.45
C TYR A 237 -2.66 -15.57 -15.22
N PRO A 238 -2.60 -14.48 -14.42
CA PRO A 238 -3.55 -14.28 -13.34
C PRO A 238 -5.01 -14.14 -13.78
N LEU A 239 -5.28 -13.69 -15.01
CA LEU A 239 -6.64 -13.65 -15.55
C LEU A 239 -7.21 -15.06 -15.71
N THR A 240 -6.41 -16.03 -16.21
CA THR A 240 -6.88 -17.42 -16.35
C THR A 240 -7.22 -18.07 -15.01
N ILE A 241 -6.46 -17.77 -13.94
CA ILE A 241 -6.77 -18.23 -12.58
C ILE A 241 -8.06 -17.53 -12.06
N GLY A 242 -8.31 -16.31 -12.51
CA GLY A 242 -9.48 -15.53 -12.14
C GLY A 242 -10.79 -16.18 -12.62
N ASP A 243 -10.80 -16.69 -13.83
CA ASP A 243 -11.99 -17.32 -14.42
C ASP A 243 -12.45 -18.52 -13.59
N ASP A 244 -11.55 -19.40 -13.18
CA ASP A 244 -11.87 -20.54 -12.29
C ASP A 244 -12.44 -20.10 -10.94
N ARG A 245 -12.06 -18.93 -10.45
CA ARG A 245 -12.58 -18.38 -9.19
C ARG A 245 -13.98 -17.78 -9.36
N PHE A 246 -14.30 -17.18 -10.50
CA PHE A 246 -15.62 -16.66 -10.81
C PHE A 246 -16.64 -17.78 -10.94
N GLU A 247 -16.29 -18.90 -11.55
CA GLU A 247 -17.16 -20.08 -11.66
C GLU A 247 -17.53 -20.69 -10.30
N ARG A 248 -16.64 -20.54 -9.30
CA ARG A 248 -16.85 -21.03 -7.93
C ARG A 248 -17.52 -20.00 -6.99
N LEU A 249 -17.84 -18.80 -7.47
CA LEU A 249 -18.51 -17.77 -6.66
C LEU A 249 -19.96 -18.19 -6.36
N SER A 250 -20.18 -18.71 -5.15
CA SER A 250 -21.53 -18.88 -4.61
C SER A 250 -21.98 -17.58 -3.93
N LEU A 251 -22.98 -16.93 -4.50
CA LEU A 251 -23.65 -15.79 -3.88
C LEU A 251 -24.59 -16.32 -2.76
N SER A 252 -24.04 -16.57 -1.59
CA SER A 252 -24.79 -16.92 -0.39
C SER A 252 -24.79 -15.76 0.60
N ILE A 253 -25.79 -15.71 1.48
CA ILE A 253 -25.85 -14.71 2.57
C ILE A 253 -24.57 -14.78 3.42
N ASN A 254 -24.04 -15.97 3.70
CA ASN A 254 -22.82 -16.14 4.46
C ASN A 254 -21.60 -15.54 3.75
N ASN A 255 -21.46 -15.78 2.46
CA ASN A 255 -20.29 -15.32 1.69
C ASN A 255 -20.37 -13.84 1.32
N THR A 256 -21.59 -13.31 1.13
CA THR A 256 -21.78 -11.94 0.62
C THR A 256 -22.08 -10.93 1.73
N VAL A 257 -22.87 -11.32 2.73
CA VAL A 257 -23.32 -10.40 3.79
C VAL A 257 -22.55 -10.60 5.08
N LEU A 258 -22.52 -11.83 5.61
CA LEU A 258 -21.92 -12.07 6.92
C LEU A 258 -20.40 -11.91 6.93
N GLN A 259 -19.74 -12.20 5.81
CA GLN A 259 -18.30 -11.99 5.67
C GLN A 259 -17.91 -10.52 5.83
N PHE A 260 -18.74 -9.60 5.35
CA PHE A 260 -18.51 -8.16 5.39
C PHE A 260 -19.27 -7.42 6.52
N LYS A 261 -19.81 -8.14 7.49
CA LYS A 261 -20.63 -7.58 8.58
C LYS A 261 -19.99 -6.39 9.32
N PHE A 262 -18.69 -6.43 9.58
CA PHE A 262 -17.99 -5.33 10.25
C PHE A 262 -17.84 -4.09 9.36
N LEU A 263 -17.76 -4.27 8.04
CA LEU A 263 -17.74 -3.16 7.09
C LEU A 263 -19.09 -2.46 7.06
N TYR A 264 -20.19 -3.22 7.03
CA TYR A 264 -21.52 -2.65 7.10
C TYR A 264 -21.79 -1.94 8.43
N LEU A 265 -21.39 -2.54 9.54
CA LEU A 265 -21.48 -1.90 10.86
C LEU A 265 -20.71 -0.58 10.94
N ALA A 266 -19.56 -0.46 10.29
CA ALA A 266 -18.79 0.77 10.22
C ALA A 266 -19.45 1.85 9.34
N ILE A 267 -20.20 1.46 8.31
CA ILE A 267 -20.90 2.39 7.41
C ILE A 267 -22.14 3.01 8.08
N ILE A 268 -22.86 2.27 8.94
CA ILE A 268 -24.09 2.74 9.59
C ILE A 268 -23.93 4.07 10.33
N PRO A 269 -22.94 4.25 11.24
CA PRO A 269 -22.72 5.54 11.92
C PRO A 269 -22.42 6.67 10.94
N TYR A 270 -21.66 6.38 9.88
CA TYR A 270 -21.33 7.37 8.84
C TYR A 270 -22.59 7.85 8.11
N LEU A 271 -23.48 6.94 7.71
CA LEU A 271 -24.76 7.28 7.07
C LEU A 271 -25.67 8.08 8.01
N ALA A 272 -25.71 7.74 9.29
CA ALA A 272 -26.47 8.48 10.30
C ALA A 272 -25.97 9.93 10.48
N ILE A 273 -24.65 10.12 10.52
CA ILE A 273 -24.04 11.47 10.58
C ILE A 273 -24.34 12.25 9.30
N PHE A 274 -24.20 11.62 8.14
CA PHE A 274 -24.48 12.25 6.86
C PHE A 274 -25.96 12.69 6.74
N TYR A 275 -26.90 11.85 7.16
CA TYR A 275 -28.32 12.19 7.19
C TYR A 275 -28.60 13.37 8.11
N ARG A 276 -28.08 13.35 9.36
CA ARG A 276 -28.21 14.44 10.32
C ARG A 276 -27.62 15.78 9.82
N SER A 277 -26.52 15.72 9.08
CA SER A 277 -25.91 16.93 8.53
C SER A 277 -26.74 17.60 7.42
N ARG A 278 -27.53 16.81 6.69
CA ARG A 278 -28.47 17.31 5.67
C ARG A 278 -29.76 17.89 6.25
N THR A 279 -30.24 17.33 7.35
CA THR A 279 -31.50 17.78 7.97
C THR A 279 -31.33 19.04 8.82
N ARG A 280 -30.08 19.48 9.09
CA ARG A 280 -29.76 20.71 9.81
C ARG A 280 -29.43 21.92 8.92
N LYS A 281 -29.51 21.77 7.60
CA LYS A 281 -29.46 22.85 6.60
C LYS A 281 -30.87 23.15 6.09
#